data_7c278f5b9c61c5efc859c622d0d4c508
#
_entry.id   7c278f5b9c61c5efc859c622d0d4c508
#
_cell.length_a   1.000
_cell.length_b   1.000
_cell.length_c   1.000
_cell.angle_alpha   90.00
_cell.angle_beta   90.00
_cell.angle_gamma   90.00
#
_symmetry.space_group_name_H-M   'P 1'
#
loop_
_entity.id
_entity.type
_entity.pdbx_description
1 polymer ?
#
loop_
_entity_poly.entity_id
_entity_poly.type
_entity_poly.pdbx_seq_one_letter_code
_entity_poly.pdbx_strand_id
1 'polypeptide(L)'
;MIDAVVSEHVNAPADRVQALYRNPDNWARLFPATIRGARVVRREGDTTVVEVDHVEGKVVNILRDISPTRIDLVEFKRRYDATFVNEFIPEGEAMRYTLTASVRLKWPYRLAAPFVKPLVLARMRRYVVEPLKAAAESQR
;
A
#
# COMPACT_ATOMS: atom_id res chain seq x y z
N MET A 1 8.68 14.52 9.16
CA MET A 1 7.83 13.55 8.48
C MET A 1 8.04 13.67 6.98
N ILE A 2 8.13 12.56 6.29
CA ILE A 2 8.34 12.52 4.84
C ILE A 2 7.00 12.22 4.18
N ASP A 3 6.54 13.11 3.30
CA ASP A 3 5.32 12.92 2.53
C ASP A 3 5.68 12.72 1.05
N ALA A 4 5.10 11.69 0.44
CA ALA A 4 5.35 11.34 -0.95
C ALA A 4 4.04 10.90 -1.61
N VAL A 5 3.82 11.33 -2.85
CA VAL A 5 2.61 11.02 -3.62
C VAL A 5 2.99 10.44 -4.97
N VAL A 6 2.37 9.33 -5.33
CA VAL A 6 2.47 8.72 -6.67
C VAL A 6 1.04 8.53 -7.19
N SER A 7 0.79 8.96 -8.41
CA SER A 7 -0.52 8.80 -9.05
C SER A 7 -0.32 8.15 -10.43
N GLU A 8 -1.17 7.19 -10.77
CA GLU A 8 -1.07 6.44 -12.00
C GLU A 8 -2.45 6.08 -12.55
N HIS A 9 -2.58 6.15 -13.87
CA HIS A 9 -3.76 5.63 -14.56
C HIS A 9 -3.71 4.10 -14.59
N VAL A 10 -4.82 3.45 -14.23
CA VAL A 10 -4.97 1.99 -14.28
C VAL A 10 -6.17 1.65 -15.16
N ASN A 11 -5.94 0.82 -16.15
CA ASN A 11 -6.98 0.45 -17.11
C ASN A 11 -7.79 -0.75 -16.58
N ALA A 12 -8.51 -0.51 -15.50
CA ALA A 12 -9.38 -1.47 -14.83
C ALA A 12 -10.42 -0.72 -13.99
N PRO A 13 -11.59 -1.29 -13.71
CA PRO A 13 -12.61 -0.64 -12.87
C PRO A 13 -12.11 -0.43 -11.44
N ALA A 14 -12.39 0.75 -10.87
CA ALA A 14 -11.93 1.12 -9.53
C ALA A 14 -12.44 0.17 -8.45
N ASP A 15 -13.68 -0.25 -8.51
CA ASP A 15 -14.28 -1.15 -7.53
C ASP A 15 -13.59 -2.53 -7.52
N ARG A 16 -13.19 -3.03 -8.69
CA ARG A 16 -12.47 -4.30 -8.79
C ARG A 16 -11.06 -4.21 -8.21
N VAL A 17 -10.35 -3.14 -8.52
CA VAL A 17 -8.99 -2.94 -8.00
C VAL A 17 -9.00 -2.76 -6.48
N GLN A 18 -9.95 -1.98 -5.97
CA GLN A 18 -10.11 -1.79 -4.54
C GLN A 18 -10.45 -3.11 -3.85
N ALA A 19 -11.31 -3.93 -4.43
CA ALA A 19 -11.68 -5.24 -3.88
C ALA A 19 -10.46 -6.17 -3.79
N LEU A 20 -9.60 -6.15 -4.79
CA LEU A 20 -8.34 -6.91 -4.78
C LEU A 20 -7.43 -6.48 -3.62
N TYR A 21 -7.26 -5.18 -3.46
CA TYR A 21 -6.40 -4.62 -2.42
C TYR A 21 -6.97 -4.85 -1.01
N ARG A 22 -8.29 -4.77 -0.87
CA ARG A 22 -8.96 -4.89 0.43
C ARG A 22 -8.79 -6.26 1.07
N ASN A 23 -8.57 -7.30 0.27
CA ASN A 23 -8.43 -8.67 0.78
C ASN A 23 -6.95 -9.04 0.91
N PRO A 24 -6.41 -9.16 2.14
CA PRO A 24 -5.01 -9.52 2.35
C PRO A 24 -4.60 -10.86 1.73
N ASP A 25 -5.52 -11.78 1.48
CA ASP A 25 -5.23 -13.04 0.81
C ASP A 25 -4.68 -12.84 -0.61
N ASN A 26 -4.93 -11.69 -1.22
CA ASN A 26 -4.43 -11.35 -2.54
C ASN A 26 -3.03 -10.71 -2.51
N TRP A 27 -2.54 -10.28 -1.34
CA TRP A 27 -1.35 -9.42 -1.28
C TRP A 27 -0.07 -10.11 -1.76
N ALA A 28 0.12 -11.40 -1.46
CA ALA A 28 1.29 -12.11 -1.97
C ALA A 28 1.31 -12.18 -3.50
N ARG A 29 0.13 -12.25 -4.11
CA ARG A 29 -0.01 -12.26 -5.57
C ARG A 29 0.09 -10.87 -6.17
N LEU A 30 -0.45 -9.84 -5.49
CA LEU A 30 -0.38 -8.44 -5.95
C LEU A 30 1.04 -7.87 -5.82
N PHE A 31 1.75 -8.25 -4.76
CA PHE A 31 3.05 -7.68 -4.41
C PHE A 31 4.10 -8.79 -4.21
N PRO A 32 4.38 -9.58 -5.26
CA PRO A 32 5.21 -10.78 -5.11
C PRO A 32 6.68 -10.48 -4.78
N ALA A 33 7.17 -9.28 -5.11
CA ALA A 33 8.55 -8.91 -4.85
C ALA A 33 8.81 -8.64 -3.36
N THR A 34 7.78 -8.30 -2.59
CA THR A 34 7.93 -7.87 -1.19
C THR A 34 7.15 -8.71 -0.20
N ILE A 35 6.01 -9.29 -0.59
CA ILE A 35 5.12 -10.01 0.31
C ILE A 35 5.09 -11.50 -0.06
N ARG A 36 5.46 -12.35 0.91
CA ARG A 36 5.40 -13.81 0.76
C ARG A 36 4.06 -14.37 1.19
N GLY A 37 3.41 -13.73 2.16
CA GLY A 37 2.10 -14.10 2.64
C GLY A 37 1.54 -13.05 3.58
N ALA A 38 0.24 -13.10 3.79
CA ALA A 38 -0.46 -12.19 4.69
C ALA A 38 -1.60 -12.94 5.37
N ARG A 39 -1.79 -12.69 6.66
CA ARG A 39 -2.80 -13.36 7.46
C ARG A 39 -3.57 -12.36 8.30
N VAL A 40 -4.90 -12.39 8.19
CA VAL A 40 -5.76 -11.58 9.05
C VAL A 40 -5.72 -12.15 10.48
N VAL A 41 -5.31 -11.30 11.42
CA VAL A 41 -5.23 -11.67 12.85
C VAL A 41 -6.52 -11.29 13.56
N ARG A 42 -7.09 -10.12 13.23
CA ARG A 42 -8.28 -9.58 13.90
C ARG A 42 -9.01 -8.60 13.00
N ARG A 43 -10.33 -8.59 13.12
CA ARG A 43 -11.19 -7.60 12.47
C ARG A 43 -12.06 -6.93 13.52
N GLU A 44 -12.13 -5.60 13.47
CA GLU A 44 -13.00 -4.80 14.32
C GLU A 44 -13.61 -3.67 13.48
N GLY A 45 -14.87 -3.83 13.09
CA GLY A 45 -15.54 -2.85 12.23
C GLY A 45 -14.84 -2.70 10.90
N ASP A 46 -14.39 -1.50 10.59
CA ASP A 46 -13.67 -1.16 9.36
C ASP A 46 -12.15 -1.35 9.47
N THR A 47 -11.66 -1.81 10.62
CA THR A 47 -10.24 -2.00 10.90
C THR A 47 -9.88 -3.48 10.87
N THR A 48 -8.85 -3.83 10.10
CA THR A 48 -8.34 -5.19 9.98
C THR A 48 -6.86 -5.20 10.35
N VAL A 49 -6.47 -6.04 11.30
CA VAL A 49 -5.06 -6.24 11.67
C VAL A 49 -4.53 -7.42 10.88
N VAL A 50 -3.44 -7.19 10.14
CA VAL A 50 -2.85 -8.17 9.24
C VAL A 50 -1.40 -8.41 9.61
N GLU A 51 -1.04 -9.68 9.81
CA GLU A 51 0.35 -10.08 9.93
C GLU A 51 0.88 -10.38 8.54
N VAL A 52 1.92 -9.67 8.13
CA VAL A 52 2.50 -9.79 6.79
C VAL A 52 3.87 -10.46 6.91
N ASP A 53 4.07 -11.52 6.13
CA ASP A 53 5.37 -12.15 5.95
C ASP A 53 6.07 -11.42 4.80
N HIS A 54 6.77 -10.37 5.14
CA HIS A 54 7.51 -9.52 4.21
C HIS A 54 8.90 -10.11 3.99
N VAL A 55 9.49 -9.86 2.82
CA VAL A 55 10.86 -10.34 2.51
C VAL A 55 11.91 -9.82 3.50
N GLU A 56 11.63 -8.71 4.16
CA GLU A 56 12.51 -8.12 5.20
C GLU A 56 12.16 -8.60 6.62
N GLY A 57 11.20 -9.50 6.78
CA GLY A 57 10.76 -10.02 8.06
C GLY A 57 9.25 -9.85 8.29
N LYS A 58 8.77 -10.32 9.42
CA LYS A 58 7.34 -10.20 9.75
C LYS A 58 7.02 -8.79 10.22
N VAL A 59 5.94 -8.24 9.69
CA VAL A 59 5.44 -6.93 10.08
C VAL A 59 3.93 -6.99 10.32
N VAL A 60 3.43 -6.09 11.14
CA VAL A 60 2.00 -5.94 11.40
C VAL A 60 1.51 -4.71 10.66
N ASN A 61 0.49 -4.90 9.85
CA ASN A 61 -0.18 -3.82 9.14
C ASN A 61 -1.60 -3.65 9.68
N ILE A 62 -2.05 -2.41 9.75
CA ILE A 62 -3.43 -2.08 10.09
C ILE A 62 -4.09 -1.53 8.85
N LEU A 63 -5.10 -2.25 8.36
CA LEU A 63 -5.88 -1.86 7.19
C LEU A 63 -7.17 -1.21 7.66
N ARG A 64 -7.44 0.00 7.19
CA ARG A 64 -8.67 0.75 7.51
C ARG A 64 -9.45 1.01 6.24
N ASP A 65 -10.67 0.54 6.21
CA ASP A 65 -11.59 0.70 5.10
C ASP A 65 -12.36 2.01 5.31
N ILE A 66 -11.84 3.10 4.76
CA ILE A 66 -12.37 4.46 5.02
C ILE A 66 -13.63 4.75 4.21
N SER A 67 -13.62 4.40 2.93
CA SER A 67 -14.74 4.65 2.02
C SER A 67 -14.65 3.69 0.82
N PRO A 68 -15.66 3.67 -0.07
CA PRO A 68 -15.59 2.88 -1.30
C PRO A 68 -14.43 3.21 -2.21
N THR A 69 -13.80 4.38 -2.05
CA THR A 69 -12.67 4.81 -2.88
C THR A 69 -11.37 5.00 -2.12
N ARG A 70 -11.34 4.71 -0.81
CA ARG A 70 -10.15 4.96 -0.01
C ARG A 70 -9.90 3.86 1.02
N ILE A 71 -8.68 3.34 1.03
CA ILE A 71 -8.19 2.40 2.05
C ILE A 71 -6.88 2.94 2.60
N ASP A 72 -6.79 3.05 3.92
CA ASP A 72 -5.55 3.44 4.61
C ASP A 72 -4.85 2.19 5.13
N LEU A 73 -3.53 2.17 4.98
CA LEU A 73 -2.67 1.12 5.49
C LEU A 73 -1.62 1.72 6.41
N VAL A 74 -1.55 1.24 7.64
CA VAL A 74 -0.55 1.69 8.61
C VAL A 74 0.45 0.55 8.83
N GLU A 75 1.74 0.85 8.70
CA GLU A 75 2.83 -0.09 8.95
C GLU A 75 3.70 0.39 10.10
N PHE A 76 4.04 -0.54 10.99
CA PHE A 76 4.99 -0.30 12.06
C PHE A 76 6.24 -1.14 11.80
N LYS A 77 7.33 -0.50 11.43
CA LYS A 77 8.60 -1.15 11.14
C LYS A 77 9.69 -0.69 12.12
N ARG A 78 10.80 -1.43 12.14
CA ARG A 78 11.90 -1.16 13.05
C ARG A 78 12.50 0.24 12.86
N ARG A 79 12.63 0.67 11.60
CA ARG A 79 13.31 1.92 11.25
C ARG A 79 12.36 3.10 11.07
N TYR A 80 11.10 2.81 10.81
CA TYR A 80 10.11 3.85 10.55
C TYR A 80 8.69 3.33 10.76
N ASP A 81 7.77 4.27 10.96
CA ASP A 81 6.34 4.03 10.86
C ASP A 81 5.83 4.74 9.62
N ALA A 82 4.88 4.13 8.92
CA ALA A 82 4.35 4.68 7.69
C ALA A 82 2.84 4.54 7.62
N THR A 83 2.18 5.56 7.07
CA THR A 83 0.76 5.50 6.71
C THR A 83 0.67 5.68 5.20
N PHE A 84 -0.02 4.75 4.56
CA PHE A 84 -0.27 4.78 3.12
C PHE A 84 -1.76 5.01 2.89
N VAL A 85 -2.09 6.13 2.23
CA VAL A 85 -3.46 6.40 1.80
C VAL A 85 -3.59 5.95 0.36
N ASN A 86 -4.47 4.97 0.14
CA ASN A 86 -4.74 4.41 -1.19
C ASN A 86 -6.08 4.93 -1.66
N GLU A 87 -6.09 5.66 -2.76
CA GLU A 87 -7.30 6.19 -3.37
C GLU A 87 -7.52 5.56 -4.74
N PHE A 88 -8.72 5.04 -4.96
CA PHE A 88 -9.13 4.33 -6.16
C PHE A 88 -10.23 5.13 -6.83
N ILE A 89 -9.86 6.12 -7.65
CA ILE A 89 -10.78 7.12 -8.17
C ILE A 89 -11.28 6.68 -9.56
N PRO A 90 -12.60 6.45 -9.74
CA PRO A 90 -13.12 6.08 -11.06
C PRO A 90 -12.91 7.17 -12.11
N GLU A 91 -12.49 6.73 -13.30
CA GLU A 91 -12.37 7.57 -14.49
C GLU A 91 -13.02 6.82 -15.66
N GLY A 92 -14.36 6.85 -15.75
CA GLY A 92 -15.09 6.02 -16.69
C GLY A 92 -14.97 4.55 -16.35
N GLU A 93 -14.53 3.72 -17.31
CA GLU A 93 -14.29 2.29 -17.10
C GLU A 93 -12.90 2.00 -16.53
N ALA A 94 -12.06 3.01 -16.46
CA ALA A 94 -10.73 2.94 -15.87
C ALA A 94 -10.70 3.66 -14.53
N MET A 95 -9.53 3.83 -13.97
CA MET A 95 -9.37 4.53 -12.69
C MET A 95 -8.03 5.23 -12.60
N ARG A 96 -7.93 6.13 -11.64
CA ARG A 96 -6.66 6.71 -11.19
C ARG A 96 -6.37 6.21 -9.79
N TYR A 97 -5.22 5.58 -9.65
CA TYR A 97 -4.74 5.12 -8.35
C TYR A 97 -3.76 6.16 -7.82
N THR A 98 -4.06 6.70 -6.63
CA THR A 98 -3.20 7.66 -5.95
C THR A 98 -2.76 7.07 -4.64
N LEU A 99 -1.44 6.93 -4.47
CA LEU A 99 -0.82 6.44 -3.25
C LEU A 99 -0.09 7.60 -2.59
N THR A 100 -0.51 7.93 -1.37
CA THR A 100 0.13 8.96 -0.56
C THR A 100 0.78 8.28 0.64
N ALA A 101 2.10 8.43 0.80
CA ALA A 101 2.83 7.90 1.93
C ALA A 101 3.23 9.02 2.88
N SER A 102 3.01 8.80 4.17
CA SER A 102 3.54 9.64 5.24
C SER A 102 4.46 8.76 6.09
N VAL A 103 5.77 9.04 6.04
CA VAL A 103 6.79 8.21 6.67
C VAL A 103 7.45 8.97 7.80
N ARG A 104 7.44 8.36 8.99
CA ARG A 104 8.09 8.90 10.19
C ARG A 104 9.30 8.02 10.52
N LEU A 105 10.50 8.56 10.29
CA LEU A 105 11.74 7.85 10.60
C LEU A 105 11.99 7.87 12.12
N LYS A 106 12.41 6.71 12.65
CA LYS A 106 12.80 6.57 14.05
C LYS A 106 14.27 6.96 14.22
N TRP A 107 14.63 7.43 15.41
CA TRP A 107 16.00 7.73 15.75
C TRP A 107 16.86 6.45 15.71
N PRO A 108 18.10 6.43 15.14
CA PRO A 108 18.82 7.58 14.55
C PRO A 108 18.56 7.81 13.04
N TYR A 109 17.66 7.03 12.41
CA TYR A 109 17.40 7.12 10.97
C TYR A 109 16.79 8.46 10.55
N ARG A 110 16.26 9.19 11.50
CA ARG A 110 15.71 10.54 11.27
C ARG A 110 16.73 11.51 10.67
N LEU A 111 18.02 11.31 10.94
CA LEU A 111 19.10 12.14 10.39
C LEU A 111 19.20 12.04 8.87
N ALA A 112 18.71 10.95 8.28
CA ALA A 112 18.73 10.75 6.84
C ALA A 112 17.49 11.32 6.12
N ALA A 113 16.53 11.87 6.85
CA ALA A 113 15.24 12.30 6.30
C ALA A 113 15.33 13.16 5.02
N PRO A 114 16.25 14.18 4.93
CA PRO A 114 16.34 15.01 3.73
C PRO A 114 16.69 14.23 2.46
N PHE A 115 17.28 13.04 2.58
CA PHE A 115 17.77 12.24 1.46
C PHE A 115 16.87 11.06 1.12
N VAL A 116 15.85 10.78 1.94
CA VAL A 116 15.06 9.54 1.84
C VAL A 116 13.88 9.67 0.90
N LYS A 117 13.33 10.87 0.71
CA LYS A 117 12.13 11.06 -0.11
C LYS A 117 12.23 10.49 -1.54
N PRO A 118 13.31 10.71 -2.30
CA PRO A 118 13.43 10.10 -3.63
C PRO A 118 13.41 8.57 -3.59
N LEU A 119 14.01 7.97 -2.54
CA LEU A 119 14.00 6.53 -2.35
C LEU A 119 12.59 6.02 -2.04
N VAL A 120 11.84 6.73 -1.21
CA VAL A 120 10.45 6.39 -0.88
C VAL A 120 9.59 6.43 -2.14
N LEU A 121 9.70 7.49 -2.95
CA LEU A 121 8.97 7.61 -4.21
C LEU A 121 9.28 6.45 -5.17
N ALA A 122 10.56 6.12 -5.33
CA ALA A 122 10.98 5.03 -6.21
C ALA A 122 10.43 3.69 -5.74
N ARG A 123 10.45 3.42 -4.43
CA ARG A 123 9.93 2.18 -3.85
C ARG A 123 8.41 2.09 -3.96
N MET A 124 7.69 3.18 -3.72
CA MET A 124 6.25 3.22 -3.89
C MET A 124 5.86 2.86 -5.31
N ARG A 125 6.53 3.45 -6.29
CA ARG A 125 6.27 3.18 -7.70
C ARG A 125 6.58 1.74 -8.07
N ARG A 126 7.77 1.27 -7.72
CA ARG A 126 8.26 -0.05 -8.12
C ARG A 126 7.57 -1.20 -7.42
N TYR A 127 7.30 -1.08 -6.12
CA TYR A 127 6.84 -2.20 -5.30
C TYR A 127 5.35 -2.18 -4.99
N VAL A 128 4.66 -1.07 -5.23
CA VAL A 128 3.22 -0.97 -4.96
C VAL A 128 2.44 -0.60 -6.22
N VAL A 129 2.72 0.55 -6.81
CA VAL A 129 1.91 1.10 -7.91
C VAL A 129 2.02 0.25 -9.17
N GLU A 130 3.23 -0.04 -9.63
CA GLU A 130 3.43 -0.85 -10.83
C GLU A 130 2.92 -2.28 -10.70
N PRO A 131 3.19 -3.00 -9.59
CA PRO A 131 2.64 -4.35 -9.42
C PRO A 131 1.11 -4.37 -9.34
N LEU A 132 0.50 -3.42 -8.64
CA LEU A 132 -0.95 -3.33 -8.54
C LEU A 132 -1.58 -3.06 -9.91
N LYS A 133 -1.01 -2.13 -10.66
CA LYS A 133 -1.46 -1.83 -12.03
C LYS A 133 -1.34 -3.06 -12.92
N ALA A 134 -0.20 -3.74 -12.90
CA ALA A 134 0.02 -4.93 -13.72
C ALA A 134 -0.98 -6.04 -13.37
N ALA A 135 -1.19 -6.32 -12.09
CA ALA A 135 -2.14 -7.33 -11.64
C ALA A 135 -3.57 -6.98 -12.03
N ALA A 136 -3.97 -5.72 -11.86
CA ALA A 136 -5.32 -5.26 -12.18
C ALA A 136 -5.59 -5.33 -13.69
N GLU A 137 -4.64 -4.91 -14.51
CA GLU A 137 -4.80 -4.89 -15.97
C GLU A 137 -4.73 -6.29 -16.58
N SER A 138 -4.04 -7.23 -15.97
CA SER A 138 -3.92 -8.61 -16.48
C SER A 138 -5.19 -9.42 -16.28
N GLN A 139 -6.13 -8.98 -15.45
CA GLN A 139 -7.39 -9.69 -15.16
C GLN A 139 -8.55 -9.24 -16.06
N ARG A 140 -8.23 -8.60 -17.15
CA ARG A 140 -9.24 -8.11 -18.10
C ARG A 140 -9.79 -9.21 -18.98
#